data_968d7829246aa33e85d813e60236a288
#
_entry.id   968d7829246aa33e85d813e60236a288
#
_cell.length_a   1.000
_cell.length_b   1.000
_cell.length_c   1.000
_cell.angle_alpha   90.00
_cell.angle_beta   90.00
_cell.angle_gamma   90.00
#
_symmetry.space_group_name_H-M   'P 1'
#
loop_
_entity.id
_entity.type
_entity.pdbx_description
1 polymer ?
#
loop_
_entity_poly.entity_id
_entity_poly.type
_entity_poly.pdbx_seq_one_letter_code
_entity_poly.pdbx_strand_id
1 'polypeptide(L)'
;MDSISQNDWLKAKIRKRDISYQSARGRRALRGVALIYLTVLLLIPLFVIIQDGLREGLTGLWHQVTLPIAWNALMLTLRTATIMTIINSIMGTLTAYALVRYDFRGKTLINSLVDLPLAIPTLVTGVMLVILFGPQQALGALLKEQFGISIIFAPPGIILALLFITFPFVVRAVQPVLLDLDRTQEDAATTLGAGSWTIFRRITLPPLILPVTSGALLSFARAIGEFGAVVIVAGNIPLYSQTAAVYVLGEVESENRLGASAVSIVMIAIAFGLMMLVDWLQHRKN
;
A
#
# COMPACT_ATOMS: atom_id res chain seq x y z
N MET A 1 16.70 -30.46 -52.55
CA MET A 1 16.35 -29.03 -52.69
C MET A 1 14.84 -28.91 -52.63
N ASP A 2 14.34 -28.06 -51.72
CA ASP A 2 13.01 -27.48 -51.68
C ASP A 2 11.83 -28.24 -51.07
N SER A 3 11.92 -28.62 -49.79
CA SER A 3 10.72 -28.89 -48.98
C SER A 3 10.49 -27.90 -47.81
N ILE A 4 11.31 -26.87 -47.70
CA ILE A 4 11.27 -25.90 -46.58
C ILE A 4 10.31 -24.71 -46.85
N SER A 5 9.89 -24.49 -48.11
CA SER A 5 9.24 -23.24 -48.51
C SER A 5 7.73 -23.12 -48.21
N GLN A 6 6.99 -24.24 -48.13
CA GLN A 6 5.53 -24.14 -47.95
C GLN A 6 5.05 -23.90 -46.53
N ASN A 7 5.78 -24.39 -45.53
CA ASN A 7 5.39 -24.20 -44.12
C ASN A 7 5.80 -22.84 -43.55
N ASP A 8 6.87 -22.25 -44.08
CA ASP A 8 7.36 -20.95 -43.56
C ASP A 8 6.57 -19.76 -44.10
N TRP A 9 6.10 -19.82 -45.36
CA TRP A 9 5.22 -18.76 -45.85
C TRP A 9 3.82 -18.85 -45.22
N LEU A 10 3.32 -20.06 -44.90
CA LEU A 10 2.07 -20.22 -44.14
C LEU A 10 2.19 -19.68 -42.72
N LYS A 11 3.29 -19.96 -42.00
CA LYS A 11 3.58 -19.37 -40.68
C LYS A 11 3.74 -17.86 -40.74
N ALA A 12 4.41 -17.31 -41.76
CA ALA A 12 4.55 -15.87 -41.96
C ALA A 12 3.21 -15.20 -42.32
N LYS A 13 2.34 -15.87 -43.07
CA LYS A 13 1.00 -15.39 -43.42
C LYS A 13 0.03 -15.44 -42.24
N ILE A 14 0.12 -16.46 -41.39
CA ILE A 14 -0.64 -16.57 -40.15
C ILE A 14 -0.16 -15.48 -39.16
N ARG A 15 1.16 -15.29 -38.99
CA ARG A 15 1.74 -14.27 -38.10
C ARG A 15 1.43 -12.82 -38.55
N LYS A 16 1.36 -12.58 -39.89
CA LYS A 16 0.89 -11.28 -40.42
C LYS A 16 -0.62 -11.07 -40.27
N ARG A 17 -1.41 -12.15 -40.27
CA ARG A 17 -2.87 -12.05 -40.12
C ARG A 17 -3.32 -11.71 -38.72
N ASP A 18 -2.58 -12.20 -37.69
CA ASP A 18 -2.89 -11.91 -36.27
C ASP A 18 -2.56 -10.46 -35.84
N ILE A 19 -1.65 -9.79 -36.54
CA ILE A 19 -1.25 -8.42 -36.19
C ILE A 19 -2.08 -7.35 -36.91
N SER A 20 -2.78 -7.68 -38.01
CA SER A 20 -3.49 -6.68 -38.85
C SER A 20 -4.96 -6.48 -38.52
N TYR A 21 -5.57 -7.23 -37.60
CA TYR A 21 -7.03 -7.19 -37.35
C TYR A 21 -7.51 -6.06 -36.41
N GLN A 22 -6.62 -5.25 -35.88
CA GLN A 22 -7.05 -4.00 -35.23
C GLN A 22 -7.04 -2.85 -36.24
N SER A 23 -8.14 -2.67 -36.94
CA SER A 23 -8.35 -1.50 -37.78
C SER A 23 -8.08 -0.24 -36.95
N ALA A 24 -7.53 0.82 -37.54
CA ALA A 24 -7.29 2.09 -36.84
C ALA A 24 -8.57 2.64 -36.19
N ARG A 25 -9.73 2.31 -36.73
CA ARG A 25 -11.05 2.62 -36.15
C ARG A 25 -11.34 1.79 -34.90
N GLY A 26 -11.03 0.50 -34.86
CA GLY A 26 -11.22 -0.35 -33.66
C GLY A 26 -10.34 0.09 -32.50
N ARG A 27 -9.08 0.47 -32.75
CA ARG A 27 -8.19 1.03 -31.70
C ARG A 27 -8.67 2.37 -31.16
N ARG A 28 -9.21 3.23 -32.02
CA ARG A 28 -9.79 4.52 -31.57
C ARG A 28 -11.06 4.31 -30.76
N ALA A 29 -11.94 3.42 -31.21
CA ALA A 29 -13.17 3.07 -30.49
C ALA A 29 -12.84 2.47 -29.10
N LEU A 30 -11.91 1.52 -29.02
CA LEU A 30 -11.49 0.92 -27.76
C LEU A 30 -10.88 1.98 -26.80
N ARG A 31 -10.00 2.84 -27.32
CA ARG A 31 -9.45 3.95 -26.52
C ARG A 31 -10.54 4.92 -26.06
N GLY A 32 -11.51 5.25 -26.94
CA GLY A 32 -12.63 6.11 -26.59
C GLY A 32 -13.48 5.52 -25.47
N VAL A 33 -13.85 4.24 -25.57
CA VAL A 33 -14.63 3.54 -24.52
C VAL A 33 -13.85 3.50 -23.20
N ALA A 34 -12.55 3.14 -23.24
CA ALA A 34 -11.71 3.11 -22.04
C ALA A 34 -11.60 4.50 -21.39
N LEU A 35 -11.38 5.56 -22.18
CA LEU A 35 -11.31 6.93 -21.67
C LEU A 35 -12.65 7.40 -21.08
N ILE A 36 -13.76 7.14 -21.74
CA ILE A 36 -15.10 7.47 -21.22
C ILE A 36 -15.36 6.74 -19.91
N TYR A 37 -15.07 5.43 -19.86
CA TYR A 37 -15.24 4.64 -18.63
C TYR A 37 -14.40 5.19 -17.47
N LEU A 38 -13.13 5.48 -17.70
CA LEU A 38 -12.23 6.05 -16.68
C LEU A 38 -12.69 7.45 -16.26
N THR A 39 -13.13 8.29 -17.21
CA THR A 39 -13.63 9.64 -16.91
C THR A 39 -14.87 9.57 -16.02
N VAL A 40 -15.86 8.77 -16.41
CA VAL A 40 -17.12 8.65 -15.66
C VAL A 40 -16.85 8.06 -14.26
N LEU A 41 -16.03 7.00 -14.17
CA LEU A 41 -15.83 6.27 -12.93
C LEU A 41 -14.92 7.00 -11.93
N LEU A 42 -13.88 7.68 -12.43
CA LEU A 42 -12.87 8.31 -11.56
C LEU A 42 -13.01 9.82 -11.50
N LEU A 43 -13.13 10.50 -12.64
CA LEU A 43 -13.07 11.96 -12.67
C LEU A 43 -14.36 12.62 -12.18
N ILE A 44 -15.55 12.03 -12.44
CA ILE A 44 -16.81 12.64 -11.97
C ILE A 44 -16.91 12.65 -10.45
N PRO A 45 -16.71 11.52 -9.70
CA PRO A 45 -16.73 11.55 -8.24
C PRO A 45 -15.66 12.48 -7.66
N LEU A 46 -14.45 12.47 -8.24
CA LEU A 46 -13.37 13.35 -7.80
C LEU A 46 -13.73 14.83 -7.99
N PHE A 47 -14.34 15.17 -9.14
CA PHE A 47 -14.80 16.53 -9.42
C PHE A 47 -15.86 16.99 -8.41
N VAL A 48 -16.82 16.12 -8.05
CA VAL A 48 -17.85 16.44 -7.05
C VAL A 48 -17.22 16.76 -5.69
N ILE A 49 -16.27 15.93 -5.23
CA ILE A 49 -15.55 16.16 -3.96
C ILE A 49 -14.79 17.50 -4.01
N ILE A 50 -14.11 17.79 -5.12
CA ILE A 50 -13.37 19.05 -5.28
C ILE A 50 -14.33 20.24 -5.32
N GLN A 51 -15.46 20.13 -6.02
CA GLN A 51 -16.47 21.18 -6.09
C GLN A 51 -17.08 21.48 -4.71
N ASP A 52 -17.48 20.45 -3.95
CA ASP A 52 -18.05 20.61 -2.61
C ASP A 52 -17.02 21.17 -1.63
N GLY A 53 -15.79 20.68 -1.64
CA GLY A 53 -14.74 21.13 -0.73
C GLY A 53 -14.20 22.53 -1.03
N LEU A 54 -14.32 23.01 -2.28
CA LEU A 54 -13.95 24.36 -2.68
C LEU A 54 -15.14 25.33 -2.76
N ARG A 55 -16.33 24.93 -2.31
CA ARG A 55 -17.55 25.74 -2.42
C ARG A 55 -17.41 27.11 -1.73
N GLU A 56 -16.67 27.18 -0.65
CA GLU A 56 -16.34 28.42 0.07
C GLU A 56 -14.91 28.95 -0.25
N GLY A 57 -14.34 28.49 -1.37
CA GLY A 57 -12.99 28.82 -1.79
C GLY A 57 -11.90 28.14 -0.96
N LEU A 58 -10.63 28.50 -1.23
CA LEU A 58 -9.48 27.93 -0.53
C LEU A 58 -9.45 28.30 0.96
N THR A 59 -10.00 29.44 1.34
CA THR A 59 -10.08 29.89 2.75
C THR A 59 -11.04 29.01 3.54
N GLY A 60 -12.21 28.66 2.97
CA GLY A 60 -13.16 27.75 3.59
C GLY A 60 -12.58 26.35 3.74
N LEU A 61 -11.95 25.81 2.68
CA LEU A 61 -11.26 24.54 2.73
C LEU A 61 -10.19 24.52 3.83
N TRP A 62 -9.34 25.54 3.88
CA TRP A 62 -8.28 25.63 4.90
C TRP A 62 -8.85 25.71 6.31
N HIS A 63 -9.92 26.47 6.50
CA HIS A 63 -10.62 26.55 7.78
C HIS A 63 -11.12 25.18 8.25
N GLN A 64 -11.78 24.42 7.38
CA GLN A 64 -12.29 23.09 7.72
C GLN A 64 -11.16 22.10 8.08
N VAL A 65 -10.08 22.10 7.31
CA VAL A 65 -8.91 21.23 7.53
C VAL A 65 -8.18 21.56 8.84
N THR A 66 -8.16 22.85 9.24
CA THR A 66 -7.48 23.31 10.47
C THR A 66 -8.35 23.26 11.72
N LEU A 67 -9.62 22.85 11.63
CA LEU A 67 -10.42 22.55 12.81
C LEU A 67 -9.69 21.52 13.70
N PRO A 68 -9.67 21.71 15.03
CA PRO A 68 -8.86 20.87 15.93
C PRO A 68 -9.09 19.37 15.76
N ILE A 69 -10.35 18.95 15.54
CA ILE A 69 -10.70 17.52 15.34
C ILE A 69 -10.18 17.02 13.99
N ALA A 70 -10.43 17.77 12.90
CA ALA A 70 -9.98 17.42 11.56
C ALA A 70 -8.45 17.33 11.47
N TRP A 71 -7.76 18.34 12.00
CA TRP A 71 -6.31 18.39 12.03
C TRP A 71 -5.70 17.24 12.84
N ASN A 72 -6.25 16.97 14.02
CA ASN A 72 -5.79 15.84 14.84
C ASN A 72 -6.00 14.50 14.12
N ALA A 73 -7.15 14.29 13.48
CA ALA A 73 -7.45 13.08 12.72
C ALA A 73 -6.48 12.89 11.55
N LEU A 74 -6.16 13.96 10.80
CA LEU A 74 -5.15 13.93 9.74
C LEU A 74 -3.75 13.59 10.29
N MET A 75 -3.33 14.28 11.36
CA MET A 75 -2.03 14.05 11.98
C MET A 75 -1.90 12.65 12.57
N LEU A 76 -2.96 12.12 13.19
CA LEU A 76 -2.98 10.75 13.69
C LEU A 76 -2.82 9.75 12.56
N THR A 77 -3.56 9.93 11.45
CA THR A 77 -3.46 9.07 10.26
C THR A 77 -2.03 9.09 9.72
N LEU A 78 -1.44 10.25 9.53
CA LEU A 78 -0.07 10.38 9.01
C LEU A 78 0.97 9.77 9.95
N ARG A 79 0.86 10.00 11.26
CA ARG A 79 1.79 9.45 12.26
C ARG A 79 1.70 7.94 12.32
N THR A 80 0.50 7.37 12.41
CA THR A 80 0.31 5.92 12.47
C THR A 80 0.74 5.23 11.18
N ALA A 81 0.44 5.82 10.02
CA ALA A 81 0.91 5.33 8.72
C ALA A 81 2.45 5.40 8.61
N THR A 82 3.08 6.46 9.08
CA THR A 82 4.55 6.59 9.07
C THR A 82 5.23 5.55 9.95
N ILE A 83 4.77 5.39 11.20
CA ILE A 83 5.32 4.39 12.13
C ILE A 83 5.19 2.99 11.55
N MET A 84 3.99 2.65 11.06
CA MET A 84 3.73 1.38 10.41
C MET A 84 4.65 1.16 9.20
N THR A 85 4.81 2.17 8.35
CA THR A 85 5.65 2.06 7.13
C THR A 85 7.11 1.79 7.47
N ILE A 86 7.66 2.44 8.49
CA ILE A 86 9.02 2.20 8.96
C ILE A 86 9.18 0.75 9.44
N ILE A 87 8.24 0.29 10.28
CA ILE A 87 8.26 -1.08 10.80
C ILE A 87 8.14 -2.10 9.66
N ASN A 88 7.17 -1.93 8.75
CA ASN A 88 6.98 -2.83 7.61
C ASN A 88 8.12 -2.80 6.61
N SER A 89 8.80 -1.65 6.44
CA SER A 89 10.01 -1.58 5.60
C SER A 89 11.12 -2.46 6.14
N ILE A 90 11.33 -2.46 7.44
CA ILE A 90 12.35 -3.28 8.10
C ILE A 90 11.92 -4.75 8.09
N MET A 91 10.77 -5.05 8.68
CA MET A 91 10.30 -6.43 8.88
C MET A 91 9.94 -7.11 7.56
N GLY A 92 9.35 -6.39 6.60
CA GLY A 92 9.05 -6.89 5.27
C GLY A 92 10.32 -7.22 4.48
N THR A 93 11.34 -6.36 4.55
CA THR A 93 12.64 -6.62 3.92
C THR A 93 13.32 -7.84 4.53
N LEU A 94 13.34 -7.94 5.88
CA LEU A 94 13.91 -9.10 6.57
C LEU A 94 13.17 -10.40 6.22
N THR A 95 11.83 -10.34 6.14
CA THR A 95 11.00 -11.48 5.75
C THR A 95 11.27 -11.89 4.30
N ALA A 96 11.33 -10.93 3.37
CA ALA A 96 11.67 -11.20 1.97
C ALA A 96 13.06 -11.83 1.86
N TYR A 97 14.04 -11.29 2.58
CA TYR A 97 15.40 -11.83 2.64
C TYR A 97 15.41 -13.26 3.16
N ALA A 98 14.73 -13.54 4.27
CA ALA A 98 14.63 -14.88 4.84
C ALA A 98 13.98 -15.87 3.87
N LEU A 99 12.89 -15.46 3.21
CA LEU A 99 12.16 -16.30 2.25
C LEU A 99 12.96 -16.59 0.97
N VAL A 100 13.88 -15.72 0.56
CA VAL A 100 14.67 -15.93 -0.67
C VAL A 100 16.00 -16.63 -0.38
N ARG A 101 16.71 -16.24 0.69
CA ARG A 101 18.09 -16.68 0.96
C ARG A 101 18.18 -17.97 1.74
N TYR A 102 17.17 -18.30 2.55
CA TYR A 102 17.21 -19.52 3.38
C TYR A 102 16.19 -20.56 2.91
N ASP A 103 16.58 -21.82 3.02
CA ASP A 103 15.71 -22.98 2.83
C ASP A 103 15.40 -23.61 4.19
N PHE A 104 14.13 -23.65 4.53
CA PHE A 104 13.62 -24.18 5.80
C PHE A 104 12.25 -24.86 5.63
N ARG A 105 11.93 -25.75 6.55
CA ARG A 105 10.61 -26.42 6.56
C ARG A 105 9.51 -25.41 6.78
N GLY A 106 8.47 -25.42 5.93
CA GLY A 106 7.34 -24.48 6.01
C GLY A 106 7.53 -23.17 5.25
N LYS A 107 8.64 -22.97 4.51
CA LYS A 107 8.90 -21.79 3.68
C LYS A 107 7.71 -21.45 2.76
N THR A 108 7.16 -22.44 2.06
CA THR A 108 6.02 -22.26 1.16
C THR A 108 4.77 -21.78 1.91
N LEU A 109 4.52 -22.36 3.10
CA LEU A 109 3.40 -21.94 3.95
C LEU A 109 3.56 -20.48 4.40
N ILE A 110 4.74 -20.12 4.91
CA ILE A 110 5.01 -18.74 5.34
C ILE A 110 4.90 -17.78 4.15
N ASN A 111 5.42 -18.16 2.98
CA ASN A 111 5.28 -17.34 1.79
C ASN A 111 3.81 -17.11 1.39
N SER A 112 2.94 -18.11 1.55
CA SER A 112 1.50 -17.97 1.32
C SER A 112 0.82 -17.14 2.42
N LEU A 113 1.25 -17.27 3.67
CA LEU A 113 0.72 -16.50 4.80
C LEU A 113 1.04 -14.99 4.68
N VAL A 114 2.14 -14.62 3.99
CA VAL A 114 2.43 -13.21 3.69
C VAL A 114 1.30 -12.57 2.89
N ASP A 115 0.63 -13.30 1.99
CA ASP A 115 -0.44 -12.77 1.15
C ASP A 115 -1.83 -12.85 1.83
N LEU A 116 -1.94 -13.54 2.95
CA LEU A 116 -3.20 -13.72 3.66
C LEU A 116 -3.93 -12.41 3.95
N PRO A 117 -3.25 -11.31 4.39
CA PRO A 117 -3.91 -10.03 4.61
C PRO A 117 -4.61 -9.44 3.39
N LEU A 118 -4.15 -9.77 2.18
CA LEU A 118 -4.78 -9.30 0.93
C LEU A 118 -6.12 -10.02 0.64
N ALA A 119 -6.29 -11.23 1.16
CA ALA A 119 -7.48 -12.05 0.97
C ALA A 119 -8.55 -11.79 2.04
N ILE A 120 -8.16 -11.32 3.24
CA ILE A 120 -9.07 -11.07 4.35
C ILE A 120 -9.72 -9.69 4.19
N PRO A 121 -11.07 -9.59 4.26
CA PRO A 121 -11.72 -8.28 4.31
C PRO A 121 -11.21 -7.45 5.48
N THR A 122 -10.88 -6.18 5.25
CA THR A 122 -10.21 -5.35 6.27
C THR A 122 -11.04 -5.17 7.54
N LEU A 123 -12.36 -5.10 7.41
CA LEU A 123 -13.27 -5.05 8.55
C LEU A 123 -13.13 -6.31 9.45
N VAL A 124 -12.99 -7.50 8.85
CA VAL A 124 -12.75 -8.75 9.56
C VAL A 124 -11.42 -8.71 10.31
N THR A 125 -10.38 -8.13 9.72
CA THR A 125 -9.11 -7.89 10.41
C THR A 125 -9.29 -7.05 11.66
N GLY A 126 -10.10 -5.99 11.61
CA GLY A 126 -10.43 -5.18 12.77
C GLY A 126 -11.11 -6.01 13.89
N VAL A 127 -12.09 -6.82 13.52
CA VAL A 127 -12.77 -7.73 14.48
C VAL A 127 -11.80 -8.74 15.08
N MET A 128 -10.92 -9.35 14.28
CA MET A 128 -9.88 -10.27 14.76
C MET A 128 -9.00 -9.62 15.82
N LEU A 129 -8.56 -8.37 15.60
CA LEU A 129 -7.75 -7.63 16.55
C LEU A 129 -8.51 -7.30 17.84
N VAL A 130 -9.80 -6.97 17.76
CA VAL A 130 -10.64 -6.74 18.94
C VAL A 130 -10.81 -8.03 19.75
N ILE A 131 -11.03 -9.17 19.11
CA ILE A 131 -11.14 -10.47 19.78
C ILE A 131 -9.81 -10.86 20.44
N LEU A 132 -8.66 -10.49 19.84
CA LEU A 132 -7.34 -10.85 20.37
C LEU A 132 -6.85 -9.89 21.47
N PHE A 133 -7.04 -8.59 21.29
CA PHE A 133 -6.46 -7.53 22.12
C PHE A 133 -7.50 -6.66 22.85
N GLY A 134 -8.78 -7.04 22.83
CA GLY A 134 -9.83 -6.33 23.55
C GLY A 134 -9.54 -6.23 25.06
N PRO A 135 -10.09 -5.20 25.73
CA PRO A 135 -9.76 -4.93 27.15
C PRO A 135 -10.10 -6.09 28.10
N GLN A 136 -11.05 -6.95 27.72
CA GLN A 136 -11.48 -8.12 28.49
C GLN A 136 -10.81 -9.43 28.01
N GLN A 137 -9.95 -9.37 27.01
CA GLN A 137 -9.24 -10.52 26.48
C GLN A 137 -7.90 -10.70 27.19
N ALA A 138 -7.45 -11.96 27.32
CA ALA A 138 -6.24 -12.28 28.08
C ALA A 138 -5.01 -11.46 27.66
N LEU A 139 -4.75 -11.31 26.34
CA LEU A 139 -3.62 -10.53 25.84
C LEU A 139 -3.82 -9.02 26.05
N GLY A 140 -5.02 -8.52 25.83
CA GLY A 140 -5.32 -7.10 26.02
C GLY A 140 -5.23 -6.69 27.50
N ALA A 141 -5.79 -7.50 28.40
CA ALA A 141 -5.71 -7.29 29.85
C ALA A 141 -4.25 -7.32 30.32
N LEU A 142 -3.47 -8.33 29.91
CA LEU A 142 -2.06 -8.48 30.28
C LEU A 142 -1.22 -7.27 29.86
N LEU A 143 -1.39 -6.79 28.62
CA LEU A 143 -0.67 -5.62 28.12
C LEU A 143 -1.04 -4.36 28.89
N LYS A 144 -2.32 -4.20 29.25
CA LYS A 144 -2.79 -3.05 30.01
C LYS A 144 -2.30 -3.10 31.47
N GLU A 145 -2.35 -4.26 32.12
CA GLU A 145 -1.98 -4.41 33.54
C GLU A 145 -0.47 -4.34 33.75
N GLN A 146 0.31 -4.99 32.88
CA GLN A 146 1.76 -5.06 33.07
C GLN A 146 2.52 -3.88 32.43
N PHE A 147 2.05 -3.35 31.32
CA PHE A 147 2.75 -2.33 30.54
C PHE A 147 1.99 -1.00 30.43
N GLY A 148 0.74 -0.94 30.92
CA GLY A 148 -0.10 0.27 30.80
C GLY A 148 -0.56 0.55 29.36
N ILE A 149 -0.38 -0.40 28.43
CA ILE A 149 -0.64 -0.23 26.99
C ILE A 149 -2.04 -0.74 26.65
N SER A 150 -2.92 0.16 26.23
CA SER A 150 -4.21 -0.18 25.62
C SER A 150 -4.02 -0.29 24.10
N ILE A 151 -4.39 -1.42 23.52
CA ILE A 151 -4.31 -1.65 22.06
C ILE A 151 -5.60 -1.17 21.40
N ILE A 152 -6.75 -1.70 21.84
CA ILE A 152 -8.05 -1.38 21.24
C ILE A 152 -8.53 -0.02 21.74
N PHE A 153 -9.18 0.75 20.88
CA PHE A 153 -9.62 2.13 21.04
C PHE A 153 -8.47 3.12 21.33
N ALA A 154 -7.28 2.80 20.81
CA ALA A 154 -6.07 3.58 20.98
C ALA A 154 -5.16 3.54 19.73
N PRO A 155 -4.24 4.50 19.55
CA PRO A 155 -3.34 4.54 18.40
C PRO A 155 -2.51 3.26 18.15
N PRO A 156 -2.04 2.49 19.17
CA PRO A 156 -1.33 1.24 18.92
C PRO A 156 -2.14 0.21 18.14
N GLY A 157 -3.45 0.14 18.36
CA GLY A 157 -4.33 -0.77 17.62
C GLY A 157 -4.45 -0.38 16.14
N ILE A 158 -4.49 0.93 15.85
CA ILE A 158 -4.46 1.42 14.47
C ILE A 158 -3.17 0.97 13.79
N ILE A 159 -2.01 1.15 14.45
CA ILE A 159 -0.71 0.74 13.92
C ILE A 159 -0.69 -0.77 13.66
N LEU A 160 -1.19 -1.61 14.59
CA LEU A 160 -1.26 -3.07 14.41
C LEU A 160 -2.13 -3.48 13.23
N ALA A 161 -3.31 -2.85 13.07
CA ALA A 161 -4.18 -3.11 11.94
C ALA A 161 -3.49 -2.77 10.61
N LEU A 162 -2.86 -1.61 10.55
CA LEU A 162 -2.12 -1.17 9.36
C LEU A 162 -0.91 -2.05 9.07
N LEU A 163 -0.15 -2.46 10.09
CA LEU A 163 0.98 -3.40 9.96
C LEU A 163 0.53 -4.69 9.29
N PHE A 164 -0.55 -5.29 9.78
CA PHE A 164 -1.07 -6.53 9.22
C PHE A 164 -1.50 -6.36 7.76
N ILE A 165 -2.35 -5.37 7.47
CA ILE A 165 -2.94 -5.18 6.14
C ILE A 165 -1.90 -4.83 5.07
N THR A 166 -0.87 -4.05 5.44
CA THR A 166 0.09 -3.53 4.46
C THR A 166 1.41 -4.30 4.41
N PHE A 167 1.58 -5.30 5.27
CA PHE A 167 2.79 -6.12 5.32
C PHE A 167 3.21 -6.73 3.97
N PRO A 168 2.29 -7.27 3.16
CA PRO A 168 2.65 -7.88 1.87
C PRO A 168 3.32 -6.93 0.89
N PHE A 169 3.01 -5.64 0.93
CA PHE A 169 3.49 -4.69 -0.10
C PHE A 169 5.01 -4.57 -0.13
N VAL A 170 5.66 -4.49 1.04
CA VAL A 170 7.13 -4.41 1.10
C VAL A 170 7.75 -5.76 0.74
N VAL A 171 7.21 -6.88 1.27
CA VAL A 171 7.73 -8.22 0.97
C VAL A 171 7.69 -8.47 -0.54
N ARG A 172 6.56 -8.21 -1.20
CA ARG A 172 6.36 -8.46 -2.63
C ARG A 172 7.11 -7.48 -3.55
N ALA A 173 7.44 -6.29 -3.06
CA ALA A 173 8.31 -5.37 -3.80
C ALA A 173 9.78 -5.82 -3.76
N VAL A 174 10.24 -6.37 -2.63
CA VAL A 174 11.65 -6.73 -2.40
C VAL A 174 12.00 -8.12 -2.92
N GLN A 175 11.08 -9.07 -2.78
CA GLN A 175 11.33 -10.50 -3.09
C GLN A 175 11.78 -10.76 -4.53
N PRO A 176 11.18 -10.20 -5.60
CA PRO A 176 11.64 -10.42 -6.97
C PRO A 176 13.07 -9.93 -7.20
N VAL A 177 13.41 -8.76 -6.68
CA VAL A 177 14.77 -8.20 -6.83
C VAL A 177 15.82 -9.07 -6.13
N LEU A 178 15.48 -9.64 -4.97
CA LEU A 178 16.36 -10.60 -4.29
C LEU A 178 16.53 -11.90 -5.06
N LEU A 179 15.50 -12.37 -5.79
CA LEU A 179 15.57 -13.56 -6.62
C LEU A 179 16.46 -13.32 -7.84
N ASP A 180 16.42 -12.13 -8.44
CA ASP A 180 17.21 -11.75 -9.60
C ASP A 180 18.67 -11.39 -9.25
N LEU A 181 18.97 -11.19 -7.95
CA LEU A 181 20.30 -10.82 -7.51
C LEU A 181 21.26 -12.00 -7.61
N ASP A 182 22.34 -11.80 -8.39
CA ASP A 182 23.37 -12.82 -8.60
C ASP A 182 24.16 -13.11 -7.31
N ARG A 183 24.06 -14.35 -6.85
CA ARG A 183 24.76 -14.84 -5.65
C ARG A 183 26.27 -14.89 -5.81
N THR A 184 26.78 -14.92 -7.04
CA THR A 184 28.24 -14.99 -7.28
C THR A 184 28.99 -13.82 -6.68
N GLN A 185 28.35 -12.63 -6.57
CA GLN A 185 28.94 -11.46 -5.91
C GLN A 185 29.08 -11.67 -4.38
N GLU A 186 28.07 -12.28 -3.75
CA GLU A 186 28.08 -12.61 -2.32
C GLU A 186 29.13 -13.70 -2.02
N ASP A 187 29.22 -14.71 -2.89
CA ASP A 187 30.17 -15.81 -2.78
C ASP A 187 31.62 -15.34 -2.98
N ALA A 188 31.86 -14.48 -3.97
CA ALA A 188 33.16 -13.85 -4.18
C ALA A 188 33.61 -13.01 -2.98
N ALA A 189 32.72 -12.24 -2.40
CA ALA A 189 33.02 -11.46 -1.20
C ALA A 189 33.32 -12.37 0.01
N THR A 190 32.62 -13.50 0.13
CA THR A 190 32.88 -14.49 1.17
C THR A 190 34.28 -15.11 1.03
N THR A 191 34.70 -15.45 -0.20
CA THR A 191 36.04 -15.97 -0.46
C THR A 191 37.16 -14.96 -0.15
N LEU A 192 36.86 -13.66 -0.24
CA LEU A 192 37.73 -12.55 0.16
C LEU A 192 37.72 -12.27 1.67
N GLY A 193 36.99 -13.07 2.46
CA GLY A 193 36.93 -12.93 3.92
C GLY A 193 35.92 -11.90 4.44
N ALA A 194 35.00 -11.41 3.60
CA ALA A 194 33.97 -10.50 4.08
C ALA A 194 32.95 -11.21 4.97
N GLY A 195 32.68 -10.64 6.14
CA GLY A 195 31.62 -11.13 7.04
C GLY A 195 30.21 -10.87 6.49
N SER A 196 29.22 -11.68 6.92
CA SER A 196 27.83 -11.64 6.46
C SER A 196 27.19 -10.24 6.53
N TRP A 197 27.49 -9.45 7.58
CA TRP A 197 27.00 -8.08 7.71
C TRP A 197 27.58 -7.14 6.66
N THR A 198 28.86 -7.31 6.31
CA THR A 198 29.52 -6.51 5.27
C THR A 198 28.94 -6.82 3.89
N ILE A 199 28.70 -8.10 3.60
CA ILE A 199 28.07 -8.57 2.37
C ILE A 199 26.65 -7.99 2.27
N PHE A 200 25.84 -8.15 3.31
CA PHE A 200 24.49 -7.60 3.34
C PHE A 200 24.50 -6.09 3.07
N ARG A 201 25.31 -5.32 3.82
CA ARG A 201 25.30 -3.85 3.75
C ARG A 201 25.86 -3.30 2.43
N ARG A 202 26.88 -3.95 1.85
CA ARG A 202 27.60 -3.41 0.69
C ARG A 202 27.18 -4.01 -0.65
N ILE A 203 26.65 -5.22 -0.66
CA ILE A 203 26.28 -5.95 -1.89
C ILE A 203 24.76 -6.12 -1.97
N THR A 204 24.12 -6.70 -0.96
CA THR A 204 22.71 -7.05 -1.00
C THR A 204 21.78 -5.84 -0.80
N LEU A 205 22.06 -4.97 0.18
CA LEU A 205 21.19 -3.85 0.54
C LEU A 205 21.09 -2.73 -0.53
N PRO A 206 22.18 -2.30 -1.21
CA PRO A 206 22.09 -1.18 -2.16
C PRO A 206 21.09 -1.38 -3.30
N PRO A 207 21.01 -2.53 -3.98
CA PRO A 207 19.99 -2.77 -5.00
C PRO A 207 18.57 -2.85 -4.42
N LEU A 208 18.41 -3.16 -3.11
CA LEU A 208 17.12 -3.25 -2.45
C LEU A 208 16.54 -1.91 -2.02
N ILE A 209 17.32 -0.82 -1.97
CA ILE A 209 16.85 0.49 -1.51
C ILE A 209 15.63 0.94 -2.32
N LEU A 210 15.67 0.81 -3.65
CA LEU A 210 14.56 1.23 -4.50
C LEU A 210 13.29 0.38 -4.29
N PRO A 211 13.33 -0.96 -4.36
CA PRO A 211 12.13 -1.78 -4.10
C PRO A 211 11.60 -1.60 -2.67
N VAL A 212 12.47 -1.47 -1.65
CA VAL A 212 12.03 -1.16 -0.29
C VAL A 212 11.30 0.18 -0.24
N THR A 213 11.86 1.23 -0.84
CA THR A 213 11.22 2.55 -0.89
C THR A 213 9.89 2.50 -1.62
N SER A 214 9.82 1.82 -2.77
CA SER A 214 8.57 1.65 -3.53
C SER A 214 7.51 0.88 -2.74
N GLY A 215 7.88 -0.24 -2.11
CA GLY A 215 6.98 -1.01 -1.24
C GLY A 215 6.52 -0.22 -0.03
N ALA A 216 7.41 0.57 0.59
CA ALA A 216 7.11 1.46 1.71
C ALA A 216 6.09 2.53 1.33
N LEU A 217 6.30 3.23 0.20
CA LEU A 217 5.39 4.27 -0.27
C LEU A 217 4.02 3.71 -0.66
N LEU A 218 3.97 2.52 -1.29
CA LEU A 218 2.71 1.83 -1.56
C LEU A 218 1.98 1.42 -0.28
N SER A 219 2.72 0.89 0.73
CA SER A 219 2.18 0.58 2.05
C SER A 219 1.60 1.83 2.72
N PHE A 220 2.31 2.94 2.67
CA PHE A 220 1.89 4.21 3.24
C PHE A 220 0.63 4.76 2.55
N ALA A 221 0.61 4.78 1.21
CA ALA A 221 -0.55 5.24 0.44
C ALA A 221 -1.80 4.37 0.73
N ARG A 222 -1.61 3.03 0.85
CA ARG A 222 -2.67 2.10 1.22
C ARG A 222 -3.18 2.33 2.65
N ALA A 223 -2.28 2.64 3.58
CA ALA A 223 -2.61 2.89 4.99
C ALA A 223 -3.42 4.16 5.20
N ILE A 224 -3.13 5.24 4.47
CA ILE A 224 -3.88 6.51 4.57
C ILE A 224 -5.37 6.28 4.25
N GLY A 225 -5.68 5.45 3.26
CA GLY A 225 -7.05 5.13 2.84
C GLY A 225 -7.69 3.96 3.61
N GLU A 226 -7.06 3.44 4.68
CA GLU A 226 -7.64 2.33 5.41
C GLU A 226 -8.77 2.82 6.34
N PHE A 227 -9.93 2.22 6.15
CA PHE A 227 -11.13 2.52 6.92
C PHE A 227 -11.65 1.29 7.66
N GLY A 228 -11.79 0.16 6.97
CA GLY A 228 -12.52 -1.01 7.47
C GLY A 228 -12.00 -1.56 8.80
N ALA A 229 -10.70 -1.83 8.91
CA ALA A 229 -10.12 -2.30 10.16
C ALA A 229 -10.04 -1.19 11.20
N VAL A 230 -9.71 0.02 10.74
CA VAL A 230 -9.48 1.16 11.63
C VAL A 230 -10.74 1.60 12.34
N VAL A 231 -11.91 1.64 11.66
CA VAL A 231 -13.17 2.04 12.29
C VAL A 231 -13.54 1.13 13.48
N ILE A 232 -13.21 -0.16 13.39
CA ILE A 232 -13.46 -1.15 14.46
C ILE A 232 -12.46 -1.00 15.60
N VAL A 233 -11.17 -0.86 15.28
CA VAL A 233 -10.07 -0.88 16.26
C VAL A 233 -9.90 0.48 16.96
N ALA A 234 -10.13 1.58 16.25
CA ALA A 234 -9.92 2.93 16.76
C ALA A 234 -11.03 3.41 17.71
N GLY A 235 -12.28 2.95 17.54
CA GLY A 235 -13.41 3.32 18.41
C GLY A 235 -13.91 4.76 18.21
N ASN A 236 -13.49 5.46 17.16
CA ASN A 236 -13.97 6.80 16.76
C ASN A 236 -13.94 7.85 17.90
N ILE A 237 -12.85 7.90 18.70
CA ILE A 237 -12.72 8.85 19.81
C ILE A 237 -12.05 10.13 19.30
N PRO A 238 -12.78 11.27 19.22
CA PRO A 238 -12.23 12.54 18.74
C PRO A 238 -10.99 12.96 19.53
N LEU A 239 -10.02 13.55 18.85
CA LEU A 239 -8.74 14.05 19.40
C LEU A 239 -7.82 12.95 19.98
N TYR A 240 -8.24 11.67 19.98
CA TYR A 240 -7.45 10.58 20.56
C TYR A 240 -7.16 9.46 19.56
N SER A 241 -8.19 8.80 19.02
CA SER A 241 -8.02 7.65 18.12
C SER A 241 -8.82 7.76 16.81
N GLN A 242 -9.52 8.87 16.60
CA GLN A 242 -10.25 9.13 15.35
C GLN A 242 -9.27 9.41 14.21
N THR A 243 -9.24 8.57 13.19
CA THR A 243 -8.44 8.79 11.97
C THR A 243 -9.21 9.63 10.94
N ALA A 244 -8.50 10.17 9.94
CA ALA A 244 -9.10 11.04 8.92
C ALA A 244 -10.23 10.34 8.16
N ALA A 245 -10.09 9.05 7.81
CA ALA A 245 -11.15 8.31 7.12
C ALA A 245 -12.42 8.15 8.00
N VAL A 246 -12.23 7.92 9.30
CA VAL A 246 -13.34 7.82 10.27
C VAL A 246 -13.98 9.21 10.53
N TYR A 247 -13.16 10.27 10.58
CA TYR A 247 -13.64 11.64 10.65
C TYR A 247 -14.53 11.99 9.45
N VAL A 248 -14.06 11.69 8.23
CA VAL A 248 -14.84 11.93 6.99
C VAL A 248 -16.19 11.23 7.04
N LEU A 249 -16.25 9.98 7.54
CA LEU A 249 -17.52 9.28 7.71
C LEU A 249 -18.45 10.04 8.67
N GLY A 250 -17.96 10.47 9.82
CA GLY A 250 -18.73 11.24 10.79
C GLY A 250 -19.28 12.55 10.22
N GLU A 251 -18.49 13.26 9.41
CA GLU A 251 -18.93 14.49 8.72
C GLU A 251 -20.01 14.19 7.65
N VAL A 252 -19.91 13.06 6.95
CA VAL A 252 -20.94 12.61 6.02
C VAL A 252 -22.24 12.27 6.74
N GLU A 253 -22.15 11.55 7.86
CA GLU A 253 -23.32 11.17 8.70
C GLU A 253 -24.01 12.39 9.31
N SER A 254 -23.25 13.45 9.63
CA SER A 254 -23.76 14.73 10.11
C SER A 254 -24.16 15.71 9.01
N GLU A 255 -24.20 15.28 7.76
CA GLU A 255 -24.53 16.07 6.57
C GLU A 255 -23.59 17.28 6.32
N ASN A 256 -22.42 17.33 6.98
CA ASN A 256 -21.40 18.37 6.76
C ASN A 256 -20.53 18.03 5.55
N ARG A 257 -21.07 18.23 4.35
CA ARG A 257 -20.38 17.95 3.08
C ARG A 257 -19.08 18.74 2.92
N LEU A 258 -19.04 19.97 3.41
CA LEU A 258 -17.86 20.82 3.29
C LEU A 258 -16.68 20.25 4.09
N GLY A 259 -16.92 19.86 5.34
CA GLY A 259 -15.91 19.24 6.21
C GLY A 259 -15.42 17.90 5.66
N ALA A 260 -16.36 17.02 5.25
CA ALA A 260 -16.03 15.73 4.64
C ALA A 260 -15.18 15.89 3.38
N SER A 261 -15.58 16.78 2.46
CA SER A 261 -14.88 17.00 1.19
C SER A 261 -13.53 17.66 1.39
N ALA A 262 -13.40 18.62 2.32
CA ALA A 262 -12.14 19.32 2.60
C ALA A 262 -11.05 18.34 3.08
N VAL A 263 -11.36 17.49 4.06
CA VAL A 263 -10.41 16.47 4.55
C VAL A 263 -10.14 15.42 3.48
N SER A 264 -11.14 15.00 2.71
CA SER A 264 -10.97 14.04 1.60
C SER A 264 -10.03 14.57 0.53
N ILE A 265 -10.13 15.86 0.14
CA ILE A 265 -9.21 16.49 -0.82
C ILE A 265 -7.76 16.40 -0.33
N VAL A 266 -7.51 16.70 0.94
CA VAL A 266 -6.15 16.62 1.52
C VAL A 266 -5.64 15.18 1.47
N MET A 267 -6.47 14.19 1.87
CA MET A 267 -6.09 12.77 1.83
C MET A 267 -5.78 12.32 0.38
N ILE A 268 -6.62 12.68 -0.58
CA ILE A 268 -6.41 12.37 -2.01
C ILE A 268 -5.15 13.04 -2.52
N ALA A 269 -4.91 14.30 -2.19
CA ALA A 269 -3.70 15.03 -2.61
C ALA A 269 -2.43 14.36 -2.07
N ILE A 270 -2.42 13.94 -0.81
CA ILE A 270 -1.30 13.21 -0.21
C ILE A 270 -1.10 11.86 -0.91
N ALA A 271 -2.16 11.06 -1.06
CA ALA A 271 -2.07 9.75 -1.69
C ALA A 271 -1.61 9.84 -3.15
N PHE A 272 -2.15 10.79 -3.91
CA PHE A 272 -1.76 11.02 -5.31
C PHE A 272 -0.31 11.52 -5.43
N GLY A 273 0.10 12.46 -4.58
CA GLY A 273 1.48 12.95 -4.54
C GLY A 273 2.48 11.83 -4.24
N LEU A 274 2.14 10.92 -3.33
CA LEU A 274 2.97 9.74 -3.03
C LEU A 274 3.03 8.78 -4.21
N MET A 275 1.90 8.54 -4.89
CA MET A 275 1.87 7.69 -6.08
C MET A 275 2.75 8.24 -7.20
N MET A 276 2.68 9.56 -7.45
CA MET A 276 3.57 10.22 -8.42
C MET A 276 5.03 10.12 -8.02
N LEU A 277 5.33 10.22 -6.73
CA LEU A 277 6.69 10.05 -6.21
C LEU A 277 7.22 8.63 -6.46
N VAL A 278 6.38 7.60 -6.22
CA VAL A 278 6.74 6.19 -6.52
C VAL A 278 7.06 6.03 -8.00
N ASP A 279 6.17 6.51 -8.87
CA ASP A 279 6.33 6.42 -10.32
C ASP A 279 7.62 7.11 -10.79
N TRP A 280 7.86 8.32 -10.33
CA TRP A 280 9.10 9.07 -10.63
C TRP A 280 10.36 8.33 -10.17
N LEU A 281 10.36 7.74 -8.97
CA LEU A 281 11.50 6.97 -8.45
C LEU A 281 11.77 5.72 -9.28
N GLN A 282 10.73 5.04 -9.76
CA GLN A 282 10.85 3.85 -10.61
C GLN A 282 11.39 4.18 -12.01
N HIS A 283 10.92 5.28 -12.63
CA HIS A 283 11.36 5.68 -13.96
C HIS A 283 12.78 6.26 -14.03
N ARG A 284 13.33 6.72 -12.92
CA ARG A 284 14.68 7.34 -12.89
C ARG A 284 15.83 6.33 -13.04
N LYS A 285 15.54 5.02 -13.04
CA LYS A 285 16.53 3.94 -13.13
C LYS A 285 16.44 3.11 -14.42
N ASN A 286 15.45 3.36 -15.27
CA ASN A 286 15.38 2.84 -16.63
C ASN A 286 15.98 3.86 -17.60
#